data_e0df947dd3663a882db31b3d5dbffc69
#
_entry.id   e0df947dd3663a882db31b3d5dbffc69
#
_cell.length_a   1.000
_cell.length_b   1.000
_cell.length_c   1.000
_cell.angle_alpha   90.00
_cell.angle_beta   90.00
_cell.angle_gamma   90.00
#
_symmetry.space_group_name_H-M   'P 1'
#
loop_
_entity.id
_entity.type
_entity.pdbx_description
1 polymer ?
#
loop_
_entity_poly.entity_id
_entity_poly.type
_entity_poly.pdbx_seq_one_letter_code
_entity_poly.pdbx_strand_id
1 'polypeptide(L)'
;MFNELYHYGVKGMKWGVRRYQNPDGSLTSAGRARLKSIRYGSSDAKNDSNRDHSKSDKMPLAKMIFNIALDVVSLNPVGLGSDVARLAQAGKSAVSSSIYGKDRNNCETDQKTGFLLKNKEMNMKQDAVRVNPNVHNFDNNTKNNCMLCTSAYDLRRRGYEVTAKKASYGYLTEEIKAWYPNAKINTVNGVNEKGKPSTKAMITTLTNELVKQGNGARGNLMVQWRGMRGGHSVAYEISNGKVQIVDAQIGKIYDNPNKFLMQCTPKVEYARLDNINFNPKTIREVAE
;
A
#
# COMPACT_ATOMS: atom_id res chain seq x y z
N MET A 1 -4.54 -31.97 -5.79
CA MET A 1 -3.53 -30.99 -6.23
C MET A 1 -4.24 -30.04 -7.19
N PHE A 2 -4.82 -28.94 -6.69
CA PHE A 2 -5.57 -27.97 -7.51
C PHE A 2 -4.73 -26.70 -7.64
N ASN A 3 -4.23 -26.46 -8.85
CA ASN A 3 -3.61 -25.20 -9.23
C ASN A 3 -4.72 -24.16 -9.41
N GLU A 4 -4.95 -23.30 -8.43
CA GLU A 4 -5.82 -22.13 -8.62
C GLU A 4 -5.03 -21.02 -9.29
N LEU A 5 -5.32 -20.79 -10.57
CA LEU A 5 -4.87 -19.65 -11.36
C LEU A 5 -5.74 -18.43 -11.00
N TYR A 6 -5.16 -17.44 -10.33
CA TYR A 6 -5.82 -16.17 -10.07
C TYR A 6 -5.79 -15.30 -11.34
N HIS A 7 -6.97 -15.03 -11.91
CA HIS A 7 -7.12 -14.17 -13.08
C HIS A 7 -7.72 -12.81 -12.67
N TYR A 8 -6.95 -11.75 -12.86
CA TYR A 8 -7.46 -10.39 -12.80
C TYR A 8 -7.87 -9.93 -14.20
N GLY A 9 -9.18 -9.87 -14.47
CA GLY A 9 -9.72 -9.44 -15.75
C GLY A 9 -9.68 -7.91 -15.90
N VAL A 10 -9.18 -7.41 -17.01
CA VAL A 10 -9.35 -6.01 -17.42
C VAL A 10 -10.70 -5.89 -18.13
N LYS A 11 -11.56 -4.96 -17.66
CA LYS A 11 -12.92 -4.73 -18.22
C LYS A 11 -12.84 -4.45 -19.72
N GLY A 12 -13.49 -5.28 -20.55
CA GLY A 12 -13.55 -5.13 -22.01
C GLY A 12 -12.62 -6.05 -22.81
N MET A 13 -11.87 -6.97 -22.18
CA MET A 13 -11.07 -7.97 -22.91
C MET A 13 -11.81 -9.29 -23.08
N LYS A 14 -11.78 -9.85 -24.31
CA LYS A 14 -12.23 -11.22 -24.57
C LYS A 14 -11.35 -12.22 -23.83
N TRP A 15 -11.95 -13.22 -23.20
CA TRP A 15 -11.26 -14.32 -22.53
C TRP A 15 -10.24 -14.98 -23.47
N GLY A 16 -9.02 -15.19 -23.00
CA GLY A 16 -7.95 -15.85 -23.74
C GLY A 16 -7.10 -14.95 -24.66
N VAL A 17 -7.45 -13.66 -24.83
CA VAL A 17 -6.68 -12.73 -25.68
C VAL A 17 -5.90 -11.73 -24.81
N ARG A 18 -4.58 -11.84 -24.80
CA ARG A 18 -3.69 -10.88 -24.14
C ARG A 18 -3.35 -9.77 -25.11
N ARG A 19 -3.81 -8.54 -24.81
CA ARG A 19 -3.61 -7.37 -25.69
C ARG A 19 -2.15 -6.97 -25.88
N TYR A 20 -1.33 -7.16 -24.86
CA TYR A 20 0.07 -6.68 -24.82
C TYR A 20 1.10 -7.78 -24.73
N GLN A 21 0.70 -9.04 -24.61
CA GLN A 21 1.60 -10.17 -24.42
C GLN A 21 1.12 -11.41 -25.19
N ASN A 22 2.04 -12.09 -25.85
CA ASN A 22 1.82 -13.39 -26.49
C ASN A 22 1.74 -14.52 -25.45
N PRO A 23 1.24 -15.72 -25.80
CA PRO A 23 1.19 -16.88 -24.90
C PRO A 23 2.55 -17.29 -24.34
N ASP A 24 3.63 -17.08 -25.09
CA ASP A 24 5.01 -17.36 -24.72
C ASP A 24 5.64 -16.33 -23.76
N GLY A 25 4.88 -15.28 -23.38
CA GLY A 25 5.35 -14.22 -22.51
C GLY A 25 6.01 -13.03 -23.24
N SER A 26 6.25 -13.13 -24.55
CA SER A 26 6.79 -12.03 -25.35
C SER A 26 5.76 -10.92 -25.56
N LEU A 27 6.21 -9.68 -25.80
CA LEU A 27 5.32 -8.55 -26.04
C LEU A 27 4.74 -8.60 -27.47
N THR A 28 3.43 -8.36 -27.57
CA THR A 28 2.77 -8.07 -28.86
C THR A 28 3.29 -6.75 -29.47
N SER A 29 2.97 -6.47 -30.73
CA SER A 29 3.29 -5.17 -31.35
C SER A 29 2.69 -3.99 -30.56
N ALA A 30 1.46 -4.13 -30.06
CA ALA A 30 0.82 -3.15 -29.18
C ALA A 30 1.53 -3.02 -27.84
N GLY A 31 2.04 -4.13 -27.27
CA GLY A 31 2.82 -4.13 -26.04
C GLY A 31 4.17 -3.41 -26.22
N ARG A 32 4.85 -3.65 -27.34
CA ARG A 32 6.10 -2.96 -27.72
C ARG A 32 5.88 -1.48 -27.94
N ALA A 33 4.82 -1.08 -28.67
CA ALA A 33 4.49 0.31 -28.91
C ALA A 33 4.20 1.08 -27.60
N ARG A 34 3.43 0.45 -26.70
CA ARG A 34 3.14 1.02 -25.37
C ARG A 34 4.41 1.15 -24.51
N LEU A 35 5.29 0.16 -24.53
CA LEU A 35 6.56 0.23 -23.82
C LEU A 35 7.44 1.36 -24.37
N LYS A 36 7.44 1.54 -25.69
CA LYS A 36 8.17 2.63 -26.38
C LYS A 36 7.61 4.01 -26.02
N SER A 37 6.28 4.17 -25.96
CA SER A 37 5.66 5.44 -25.57
C SER A 37 5.93 5.79 -24.09
N ILE A 38 5.98 4.79 -23.20
CA ILE A 38 6.34 4.97 -21.79
C ILE A 38 7.84 5.32 -21.64
N ARG A 39 8.71 4.76 -22.51
CA ARG A 39 10.17 4.92 -22.42
C ARG A 39 10.67 6.23 -23.01
N TYR A 40 9.99 6.74 -24.04
CA TYR A 40 10.48 7.88 -24.84
C TYR A 40 9.54 9.10 -24.85
N GLY A 41 8.42 9.06 -24.12
CA GLY A 41 7.39 10.08 -24.22
C GLY A 41 6.65 10.01 -25.57
N SER A 42 5.40 10.41 -25.61
CA SER A 42 4.64 10.52 -26.88
C SER A 42 5.24 11.61 -27.76
N SER A 43 6.02 11.21 -28.75
CA SER A 43 6.46 12.11 -29.80
C SER A 43 5.42 12.12 -30.94
N ASP A 44 4.24 12.66 -30.68
CA ASP A 44 3.29 13.07 -31.70
C ASP A 44 2.76 14.46 -31.34
N ALA A 45 3.60 15.46 -31.54
CA ALA A 45 3.17 16.83 -31.74
C ALA A 45 3.74 17.31 -33.05
N LYS A 46 2.82 17.57 -33.96
CA LYS A 46 3.07 18.22 -35.26
C LYS A 46 3.85 19.53 -35.05
N ASN A 47 4.75 19.78 -36.04
CA ASN A 47 5.43 21.02 -36.27
C ASN A 47 4.69 22.26 -35.78
N ASP A 48 5.30 22.95 -34.82
CA ASP A 48 5.20 24.40 -34.75
C ASP A 48 6.60 24.97 -34.42
N SER A 49 7.16 25.63 -35.40
CA SER A 49 8.43 26.30 -35.36
C SER A 49 8.30 27.59 -34.55
N ASN A 50 9.13 27.75 -33.56
CA ASN A 50 9.45 28.89 -32.72
C ASN A 50 8.98 28.79 -31.27
N ARG A 51 9.82 28.21 -30.44
CA ARG A 51 9.96 28.61 -29.03
C ARG A 51 11.39 28.38 -28.52
N ASP A 52 11.89 29.44 -27.97
CA ASP A 52 13.16 29.65 -27.34
C ASP A 52 13.59 28.58 -26.34
N HIS A 53 14.76 27.98 -26.53
CA HIS A 53 15.36 26.99 -25.65
C HIS A 53 16.15 27.69 -24.53
N SER A 54 15.47 28.02 -23.41
CA SER A 54 16.19 28.28 -22.17
C SER A 54 15.43 27.74 -20.97
N LYS A 55 16.07 26.80 -20.27
CA LYS A 55 15.69 26.14 -19.02
C LYS A 55 14.70 24.98 -19.15
N SER A 56 15.20 23.83 -19.58
CA SER A 56 14.59 22.56 -19.21
C SER A 56 15.09 22.14 -17.82
N ASP A 57 14.23 22.23 -16.81
CA ASP A 57 14.43 21.55 -15.53
C ASP A 57 14.43 20.04 -15.80
N LYS A 58 15.61 19.49 -16.03
CA LYS A 58 15.79 18.04 -16.15
C LYS A 58 15.46 17.42 -14.78
N MET A 59 14.32 16.74 -14.71
CA MET A 59 13.96 15.96 -13.54
C MET A 59 15.09 14.98 -13.23
N PRO A 60 15.60 14.91 -11.98
CA PRO A 60 16.66 13.98 -11.62
C PRO A 60 16.30 12.54 -12.04
N LEU A 61 17.26 11.83 -12.64
CA LEU A 61 17.09 10.46 -13.14
C LEU A 61 16.44 9.53 -12.11
N ALA A 62 16.76 9.68 -10.84
CA ALA A 62 16.14 8.96 -9.72
C ALA A 62 14.63 9.19 -9.60
N LYS A 63 14.14 10.43 -9.84
CA LYS A 63 12.73 10.77 -9.79
C LYS A 63 11.97 10.23 -11.00
N MET A 64 12.62 10.20 -12.15
CA MET A 64 12.08 9.61 -13.38
C MET A 64 11.99 8.08 -13.28
N ILE A 65 13.01 7.41 -12.73
CA ILE A 65 13.00 5.97 -12.46
C ILE A 65 11.93 5.63 -11.41
N PHE A 66 11.75 6.45 -10.38
CA PHE A 66 10.73 6.26 -9.35
C PHE A 66 9.30 6.37 -9.91
N ASN A 67 9.02 7.35 -10.77
CA ASN A 67 7.70 7.49 -11.40
C ASN A 67 7.41 6.35 -12.38
N ILE A 68 8.39 5.93 -13.19
CA ILE A 68 8.27 4.77 -14.07
C ILE A 68 8.04 3.49 -13.28
N ALA A 69 8.71 3.33 -12.15
CA ALA A 69 8.52 2.16 -11.28
C ALA A 69 7.14 2.15 -10.61
N LEU A 70 6.57 3.31 -10.23
CA LEU A 70 5.22 3.41 -9.68
C LEU A 70 4.15 3.11 -10.74
N ASP A 71 4.33 3.59 -11.98
CA ASP A 71 3.40 3.34 -13.07
C ASP A 71 3.42 1.86 -13.52
N VAL A 72 4.60 1.24 -13.55
CA VAL A 72 4.76 -0.18 -13.90
C VAL A 72 4.14 -1.10 -12.85
N VAL A 73 4.10 -0.71 -11.58
CA VAL A 73 3.48 -1.51 -10.50
C VAL A 73 1.97 -1.32 -10.42
N SER A 74 1.45 -0.16 -10.80
CA SER A 74 0.00 0.05 -10.93
C SER A 74 -0.60 -0.67 -12.16
N LEU A 75 0.24 -1.12 -13.10
CA LEU A 75 -0.10 -1.90 -14.29
C LEU A 75 0.19 -3.40 -14.07
N ASN A 76 -0.43 -4.03 -13.07
CA ASN A 76 -0.51 -5.48 -12.88
C ASN A 76 0.80 -6.27 -13.20
N PRO A 77 1.56 -6.74 -12.20
CA PRO A 77 2.89 -7.33 -12.37
C PRO A 77 2.92 -8.68 -13.13
N VAL A 78 1.79 -9.27 -13.44
CA VAL A 78 1.68 -10.61 -14.08
C VAL A 78 1.97 -10.57 -15.58
N GLY A 79 2.20 -9.41 -16.17
CA GLY A 79 2.37 -9.26 -17.62
C GLY A 79 3.73 -8.75 -18.12
N LEU A 80 4.66 -8.43 -17.25
CA LEU A 80 5.99 -7.96 -17.64
C LEU A 80 6.98 -9.11 -17.60
N GLY A 81 7.73 -9.32 -18.68
CA GLY A 81 8.79 -10.32 -18.73
C GLY A 81 9.79 -10.10 -17.58
N SER A 82 10.39 -11.20 -17.10
CA SER A 82 11.23 -11.27 -15.90
C SER A 82 12.30 -10.16 -15.81
N ASP A 83 12.80 -9.69 -16.94
CA ASP A 83 13.88 -8.71 -16.99
C ASP A 83 13.42 -7.26 -16.75
N VAL A 84 12.23 -6.89 -17.22
CA VAL A 84 11.66 -5.55 -16.95
C VAL A 84 11.19 -5.46 -15.49
N ALA A 85 10.63 -6.55 -14.96
CA ALA A 85 10.30 -6.65 -13.54
C ALA A 85 11.56 -6.58 -12.65
N ARG A 86 12.65 -7.26 -13.03
CA ARG A 86 13.95 -7.21 -12.33
C ARG A 86 14.57 -5.82 -12.37
N LEU A 87 14.55 -5.13 -13.51
CA LEU A 87 15.09 -3.77 -13.64
C LEU A 87 14.28 -2.74 -12.84
N ALA A 88 12.96 -2.83 -12.89
CA ALA A 88 12.09 -1.99 -12.05
C ALA A 88 12.30 -2.27 -10.56
N GLN A 89 12.55 -3.50 -10.20
CA GLN A 89 12.82 -3.96 -8.85
C GLN A 89 14.21 -3.53 -8.36
N ALA A 90 15.24 -3.69 -9.18
CA ALA A 90 16.59 -3.21 -8.88
C ALA A 90 16.62 -1.69 -8.69
N GLY A 91 15.91 -0.94 -9.53
CA GLY A 91 15.74 0.50 -9.38
C GLY A 91 15.05 0.88 -8.06
N LYS A 92 14.00 0.16 -7.67
CA LYS A 92 13.28 0.39 -6.40
C LYS A 92 14.12 0.01 -5.19
N SER A 93 14.81 -1.12 -5.24
CA SER A 93 15.69 -1.58 -4.17
C SER A 93 16.86 -0.61 -3.95
N ALA A 94 17.47 -0.10 -5.02
CA ALA A 94 18.54 0.88 -4.95
C ALA A 94 18.07 2.24 -4.40
N VAL A 95 16.89 2.72 -4.83
CA VAL A 95 16.29 3.96 -4.31
C VAL A 95 15.84 3.76 -2.85
N SER A 96 15.26 2.62 -2.52
CA SER A 96 14.88 2.26 -1.16
C SER A 96 16.09 2.24 -0.24
N SER A 97 17.13 1.48 -0.57
CA SER A 97 18.35 1.40 0.25
C SER A 97 19.04 2.77 0.41
N SER A 98 19.05 3.60 -0.64
CA SER A 98 19.61 4.96 -0.57
C SER A 98 18.79 5.90 0.34
N ILE A 99 17.47 5.78 0.34
CA ILE A 99 16.60 6.60 1.19
C ILE A 99 16.65 6.10 2.65
N TYR A 100 16.61 4.79 2.86
CA TYR A 100 16.57 4.18 4.19
C TYR A 100 17.92 4.23 4.93
N GLY A 101 19.04 4.06 4.22
CA GLY A 101 20.37 4.03 4.84
C GLY A 101 20.81 5.36 5.44
N LYS A 102 20.45 6.48 4.80
CA LYS A 102 20.83 7.82 5.27
C LYS A 102 20.07 8.31 6.50
N ASP A 103 18.83 7.85 6.68
CA ASP A 103 17.98 8.32 7.78
C ASP A 103 18.21 7.57 9.10
N ARG A 104 18.91 6.42 9.07
CA ARG A 104 19.20 5.60 10.27
C ARG A 104 20.49 5.97 11.02
N ASN A 105 21.41 6.65 10.37
CA ASN A 105 22.79 6.83 10.88
C ASN A 105 22.93 7.71 12.13
N ASN A 106 21.87 8.35 12.64
CA ASN A 106 21.90 9.17 13.85
C ASN A 106 20.61 8.99 14.68
N CYS A 107 19.99 7.83 14.62
CA CYS A 107 18.79 7.55 15.40
C CYS A 107 19.16 7.01 16.78
N GLU A 108 18.53 7.54 17.82
CA GLU A 108 18.60 7.01 19.17
C GLU A 108 17.78 5.72 19.27
N THR A 109 18.16 4.85 20.21
CA THR A 109 17.43 3.61 20.47
C THR A 109 16.52 3.77 21.70
N ASP A 110 15.24 3.50 21.55
CA ASP A 110 14.32 3.41 22.68
C ASP A 110 14.63 2.18 23.54
N GLN A 111 14.96 2.41 24.80
CA GLN A 111 15.41 1.37 25.74
C GLN A 111 14.34 0.30 26.03
N LYS A 112 13.04 0.64 25.93
CA LYS A 112 11.95 -0.29 26.21
C LYS A 112 11.68 -1.26 25.06
N THR A 113 11.69 -0.75 23.86
CA THR A 113 11.37 -1.52 22.65
C THR A 113 12.60 -2.01 21.90
N GLY A 114 13.75 -1.34 22.07
CA GLY A 114 14.95 -1.55 21.26
C GLY A 114 14.81 -1.06 19.81
N PHE A 115 13.72 -0.35 19.49
CA PHE A 115 13.54 0.28 18.19
C PHE A 115 14.31 1.59 18.09
N LEU A 116 14.73 1.92 16.88
CA LEU A 116 15.30 3.24 16.61
C LEU A 116 14.19 4.31 16.65
N LEU A 117 14.51 5.46 17.24
CA LEU A 117 13.66 6.65 17.18
C LEU A 117 14.00 7.42 15.91
N LYS A 118 12.99 8.01 15.26
CA LYS A 118 13.22 8.90 14.11
C LYS A 118 13.99 10.14 14.53
N ASN A 119 14.94 10.54 13.73
CA ASN A 119 15.66 11.82 13.88
C ASN A 119 14.91 13.02 13.28
N LYS A 120 13.81 12.78 12.55
CA LYS A 120 12.95 13.82 11.96
C LYS A 120 11.51 13.33 11.82
N GLU A 121 10.58 14.26 11.91
CA GLU A 121 9.19 13.97 11.59
C GLU A 121 8.99 13.61 10.10
N MET A 122 8.05 12.72 9.86
CA MET A 122 7.66 12.31 8.52
C MET A 122 6.15 12.45 8.36
N ASN A 123 5.73 12.85 7.18
CA ASN A 123 4.31 12.89 6.86
C ASN A 123 3.77 11.45 6.60
N MET A 124 2.45 11.33 6.55
CA MET A 124 1.74 10.07 6.33
C MET A 124 2.29 9.26 5.15
N LYS A 125 2.53 9.90 4.00
CA LYS A 125 3.03 9.24 2.80
C LYS A 125 4.46 8.74 2.96
N GLN A 126 5.31 9.54 3.58
CA GLN A 126 6.70 9.16 3.85
C GLN A 126 6.78 7.95 4.78
N ASP A 127 5.92 7.91 5.80
CA ASP A 127 5.83 6.75 6.68
C ASP A 127 5.28 5.53 5.97
N ALA A 128 4.17 5.67 5.25
CA ALA A 128 3.52 4.54 4.58
C ALA A 128 4.44 3.79 3.61
N VAL A 129 5.21 4.50 2.78
CA VAL A 129 6.13 3.87 1.80
C VAL A 129 7.33 3.18 2.45
N ARG A 130 7.65 3.49 3.70
CA ARG A 130 8.78 2.93 4.44
C ARG A 130 8.43 1.71 5.28
N VAL A 131 7.16 1.39 5.43
CA VAL A 131 6.73 0.26 6.24
C VAL A 131 7.16 -1.08 5.65
N ASN A 132 6.98 -1.28 4.36
CA ASN A 132 7.21 -2.57 3.70
C ASN A 132 8.02 -2.40 2.40
N PRO A 133 9.30 -2.05 2.50
CA PRO A 133 10.13 -1.69 1.35
C PRO A 133 10.31 -2.83 0.35
N ASN A 134 10.12 -4.07 0.79
CA ASN A 134 10.32 -5.28 0.01
C ASN A 134 9.03 -5.90 -0.57
N VAL A 135 7.89 -5.23 -0.46
CA VAL A 135 6.60 -5.77 -0.93
C VAL A 135 6.59 -6.13 -2.41
N HIS A 136 7.40 -5.46 -3.21
CA HIS A 136 7.50 -5.71 -4.65
C HIS A 136 8.52 -6.79 -5.02
N ASN A 137 9.27 -7.30 -4.03
CA ASN A 137 10.09 -8.48 -4.21
C ASN A 137 9.14 -9.69 -4.30
N PHE A 138 9.48 -10.69 -5.13
CA PHE A 138 8.64 -11.90 -5.31
C PHE A 138 8.57 -12.79 -4.06
N ASP A 139 8.88 -12.24 -2.90
CA ASP A 139 8.78 -12.92 -1.60
C ASP A 139 7.33 -12.87 -1.09
N ASN A 140 6.66 -14.02 -1.07
CA ASN A 140 5.30 -14.13 -0.58
C ASN A 140 5.15 -13.71 0.89
N ASN A 141 6.22 -13.77 1.68
CA ASN A 141 6.21 -13.39 3.10
C ASN A 141 6.00 -11.88 3.31
N THR A 142 6.28 -11.06 2.31
CA THR A 142 5.97 -9.62 2.32
C THR A 142 4.57 -9.29 1.80
N LYS A 143 3.82 -10.29 1.32
CA LYS A 143 2.44 -10.15 0.84
C LYS A 143 1.40 -10.63 1.85
N ASN A 144 1.81 -11.41 2.86
CA ASN A 144 0.94 -11.93 3.91
C ASN A 144 1.01 -11.10 5.20
N ASN A 145 1.84 -10.06 5.24
CA ASN A 145 2.15 -9.29 6.44
C ASN A 145 1.31 -8.01 6.60
N CYS A 146 0.13 -7.90 5.98
CA CYS A 146 -0.68 -6.68 6.00
C CYS A 146 -0.95 -6.15 7.41
N MET A 147 -1.22 -7.02 8.37
CA MET A 147 -1.49 -6.62 9.76
C MET A 147 -0.23 -6.14 10.48
N LEU A 148 0.93 -6.76 10.20
CA LEU A 148 2.22 -6.26 10.67
C LEU A 148 2.54 -4.89 10.05
N CYS A 149 2.25 -4.70 8.76
CA CYS A 149 2.43 -3.42 8.09
C CYS A 149 1.58 -2.32 8.71
N THR A 150 0.32 -2.61 9.05
CA THR A 150 -0.57 -1.63 9.67
C THR A 150 -0.07 -1.23 11.06
N SER A 151 0.40 -2.20 11.84
CA SER A 151 0.95 -1.95 13.18
C SER A 151 2.31 -1.24 13.11
N ALA A 152 3.19 -1.61 12.16
CA ALA A 152 4.45 -0.91 11.94
C ALA A 152 4.22 0.53 11.46
N TYR A 153 3.16 0.78 10.69
CA TYR A 153 2.75 2.14 10.32
C TYR A 153 2.37 2.96 11.58
N ASP A 154 1.58 2.40 12.50
CA ASP A 154 1.26 3.09 13.76
C ASP A 154 2.53 3.39 14.57
N LEU A 155 3.47 2.45 14.66
CA LEU A 155 4.77 2.68 15.31
C LEU A 155 5.55 3.82 14.64
N ARG A 156 5.58 3.86 13.32
CA ARG A 156 6.22 4.97 12.60
C ARG A 156 5.56 6.31 12.91
N ARG A 157 4.24 6.34 12.99
CA ARG A 157 3.47 7.55 13.35
C ARG A 157 3.66 7.95 14.82
N ARG A 158 4.19 7.05 15.67
CA ARG A 158 4.62 7.32 17.05
C ARG A 158 6.08 7.75 17.18
N GLY A 159 6.81 7.85 16.07
CA GLY A 159 8.19 8.33 16.06
C GLY A 159 9.25 7.23 15.96
N TYR A 160 8.89 5.96 15.80
CA TYR A 160 9.86 4.89 15.60
C TYR A 160 10.30 4.75 14.13
N GLU A 161 11.57 4.49 13.89
CA GLU A 161 12.13 4.20 12.56
C GLU A 161 12.16 2.68 12.35
N VAL A 162 11.03 2.12 11.98
CA VAL A 162 10.83 0.66 11.85
C VAL A 162 10.29 0.27 10.48
N THR A 163 10.51 -0.98 10.11
CA THR A 163 9.88 -1.67 8.98
C THR A 163 9.08 -2.86 9.48
N ALA A 164 8.02 -3.25 8.75
CA ALA A 164 7.24 -4.42 9.10
C ALA A 164 8.02 -5.70 8.84
N LYS A 165 7.94 -6.65 9.76
CA LYS A 165 8.48 -8.00 9.56
C LYS A 165 7.73 -8.74 8.47
N LYS A 166 8.36 -9.77 7.95
CA LYS A 166 7.77 -10.73 7.03
C LYS A 166 6.82 -11.66 7.78
N ALA A 167 5.81 -12.18 7.09
CA ALA A 167 4.88 -13.16 7.63
C ALA A 167 4.62 -14.28 6.62
N SER A 168 4.70 -15.51 7.08
CA SER A 168 4.41 -16.70 6.25
C SER A 168 2.90 -16.97 6.11
N TYR A 169 2.09 -16.38 6.98
CA TYR A 169 0.63 -16.50 7.00
C TYR A 169 -0.02 -15.16 7.38
N GLY A 170 -1.31 -15.02 7.09
CA GLY A 170 -2.10 -13.86 7.51
C GLY A 170 -2.55 -13.98 8.97
N TYR A 171 -2.73 -12.86 9.63
CA TYR A 171 -3.16 -12.76 11.01
C TYR A 171 -4.67 -12.59 11.13
N LEU A 172 -5.25 -13.09 12.21
CA LEU A 172 -6.64 -12.83 12.57
C LEU A 172 -6.78 -11.50 13.30
N THR A 173 -7.97 -10.89 13.22
CA THR A 173 -8.27 -9.60 13.85
C THR A 173 -7.92 -9.56 15.34
N GLU A 174 -8.26 -10.63 16.06
CA GLU A 174 -8.03 -10.72 17.51
C GLU A 174 -6.54 -10.74 17.90
N GLU A 175 -5.64 -11.14 16.99
CA GLU A 175 -4.20 -11.21 17.26
C GLU A 175 -3.59 -9.81 17.48
N ILE A 176 -4.27 -8.73 17.07
CA ILE A 176 -3.84 -7.37 17.37
C ILE A 176 -3.74 -7.11 18.88
N LYS A 177 -4.52 -7.82 19.70
CA LYS A 177 -4.49 -7.70 21.16
C LYS A 177 -3.20 -8.20 21.79
N ALA A 178 -2.46 -9.07 21.12
CA ALA A 178 -1.12 -9.48 21.57
C ALA A 178 -0.15 -8.30 21.60
N TRP A 179 -0.28 -7.40 20.65
CA TRP A 179 0.58 -6.22 20.52
C TRP A 179 0.00 -4.98 21.18
N TYR A 180 -1.34 -4.84 21.17
CA TYR A 180 -2.11 -3.76 21.78
C TYR A 180 -3.15 -4.34 22.74
N PRO A 181 -2.79 -4.68 23.98
CA PRO A 181 -3.67 -5.43 24.89
C PRO A 181 -5.02 -4.75 25.17
N ASN A 182 -5.04 -3.42 25.12
CA ASN A 182 -6.25 -2.63 25.34
C ASN A 182 -7.01 -2.28 24.06
N ALA A 183 -6.68 -2.90 22.91
CA ALA A 183 -7.38 -2.66 21.66
C ALA A 183 -8.83 -3.14 21.75
N LYS A 184 -9.77 -2.23 21.51
CA LYS A 184 -11.19 -2.54 21.37
C LYS A 184 -11.51 -2.72 19.89
N ILE A 185 -11.92 -3.94 19.54
CA ILE A 185 -12.32 -4.26 18.17
C ILE A 185 -13.81 -3.94 18.04
N ASN A 186 -14.12 -3.03 17.14
CA ASN A 186 -15.48 -2.63 16.79
C ASN A 186 -15.84 -3.22 15.44
N THR A 187 -17.10 -3.59 15.24
CA THR A 187 -17.61 -4.14 13.98
C THR A 187 -18.68 -3.23 13.42
N VAL A 188 -18.54 -2.85 12.14
CA VAL A 188 -19.58 -2.17 11.38
C VAL A 188 -20.14 -3.12 10.32
N ASN A 189 -21.42 -3.37 10.40
CA ASN A 189 -22.20 -4.12 9.41
C ASN A 189 -23.04 -3.12 8.62
N GLY A 190 -22.82 -3.04 7.32
CA GLY A 190 -23.60 -2.17 6.44
C GLY A 190 -24.92 -2.82 6.07
N VAL A 191 -26.00 -2.17 6.45
CA VAL A 191 -27.38 -2.59 6.11
C VAL A 191 -28.11 -1.38 5.50
N ASN A 192 -28.76 -1.56 4.38
CA ASN A 192 -29.56 -0.51 3.75
C ASN A 192 -30.97 -0.41 4.40
N GLU A 193 -31.75 0.57 3.99
CA GLU A 193 -33.12 0.83 4.49
C GLU A 193 -34.07 -0.38 4.37
N LYS A 194 -33.78 -1.31 3.45
CA LYS A 194 -34.54 -2.55 3.24
C LYS A 194 -33.99 -3.74 4.03
N GLY A 195 -33.10 -3.51 4.99
CA GLY A 195 -32.47 -4.56 5.80
C GLY A 195 -31.46 -5.45 5.05
N LYS A 196 -31.06 -5.09 3.83
CA LYS A 196 -30.13 -5.90 3.04
C LYS A 196 -28.68 -5.44 3.21
N PRO A 197 -27.69 -6.36 3.16
CA PRO A 197 -26.27 -6.01 3.23
C PRO A 197 -25.87 -4.97 2.18
N SER A 198 -25.18 -3.92 2.60
CA SER A 198 -24.80 -2.79 1.75
C SER A 198 -23.43 -2.24 2.11
N THR A 199 -22.47 -2.37 1.20
CA THR A 199 -21.14 -1.77 1.38
C THR A 199 -21.21 -0.24 1.45
N LYS A 200 -22.14 0.40 0.70
CA LYS A 200 -22.30 1.85 0.77
C LYS A 200 -22.76 2.30 2.16
N ALA A 201 -23.72 1.59 2.76
CA ALA A 201 -24.17 1.87 4.14
C ALA A 201 -23.03 1.63 5.15
N MET A 202 -22.28 0.53 5.00
CA MET A 202 -21.10 0.26 5.83
C MET A 202 -20.10 1.41 5.77
N ILE A 203 -19.76 1.91 4.59
CA ILE A 203 -18.80 3.01 4.42
C ILE A 203 -19.32 4.28 5.11
N THR A 204 -20.60 4.61 4.93
CA THR A 204 -21.19 5.79 5.55
C THR A 204 -21.14 5.71 7.08
N THR A 205 -21.55 4.58 7.66
CA THR A 205 -21.51 4.36 9.10
C THR A 205 -20.08 4.41 9.62
N LEU A 206 -19.16 3.65 9.00
CA LEU A 206 -17.76 3.62 9.38
C LEU A 206 -17.12 5.00 9.35
N THR A 207 -17.26 5.74 8.26
CA THR A 207 -16.64 7.07 8.13
C THR A 207 -17.19 8.04 9.17
N ASN A 208 -18.49 7.99 9.48
CA ASN A 208 -19.09 8.82 10.52
C ASN A 208 -18.56 8.46 11.92
N GLU A 209 -18.36 7.18 12.21
CA GLU A 209 -17.78 6.74 13.50
C GLU A 209 -16.31 7.15 13.63
N LEU A 210 -15.52 6.98 12.55
CA LEU A 210 -14.11 7.31 12.58
C LEU A 210 -13.88 8.82 12.71
N VAL A 211 -14.62 9.66 11.96
CA VAL A 211 -14.46 11.13 12.03
C VAL A 211 -14.73 11.67 13.44
N LYS A 212 -15.67 11.07 14.18
CA LYS A 212 -15.95 11.44 15.58
C LYS A 212 -14.75 11.23 16.52
N GLN A 213 -13.78 10.43 16.12
CA GLN A 213 -12.56 10.23 16.92
C GLN A 213 -11.61 11.44 16.91
N GLY A 214 -11.81 12.38 15.99
CA GLY A 214 -11.04 13.62 15.88
C GLY A 214 -9.79 13.51 15.01
N ASN A 215 -9.23 14.66 14.65
CA ASN A 215 -8.00 14.72 13.86
C ASN A 215 -6.82 14.08 14.61
N GLY A 216 -5.98 13.39 13.87
CA GLY A 216 -4.84 12.64 14.40
C GLY A 216 -5.20 11.23 14.89
N ALA A 217 -6.50 10.90 15.03
CA ALA A 217 -6.91 9.55 15.36
C ALA A 217 -6.48 8.56 14.30
N ARG A 218 -5.91 7.44 14.71
CA ARG A 218 -5.37 6.39 13.85
C ARG A 218 -5.71 5.01 14.39
N GLY A 219 -5.78 4.06 13.48
CA GLY A 219 -5.98 2.67 13.87
C GLY A 219 -5.95 1.73 12.69
N ASN A 220 -6.43 0.54 12.94
CA ASN A 220 -6.46 -0.57 12.01
C ASN A 220 -7.88 -0.81 11.49
N LEU A 221 -8.02 -1.07 10.19
CA LEU A 221 -9.23 -1.58 9.55
C LEU A 221 -8.94 -2.99 9.02
N MET A 222 -9.78 -3.95 9.38
CA MET A 222 -9.74 -5.31 8.87
C MET A 222 -10.95 -5.54 7.98
N VAL A 223 -10.70 -5.78 6.70
CA VAL A 223 -11.71 -5.93 5.65
C VAL A 223 -11.65 -7.30 5.00
N GLN A 224 -12.76 -7.72 4.41
CA GLN A 224 -12.81 -8.89 3.54
C GLN A 224 -13.10 -8.44 2.11
N TRP A 225 -12.40 -9.02 1.15
CA TRP A 225 -12.64 -8.72 -0.26
C TRP A 225 -13.96 -9.33 -0.74
N ARG A 226 -14.70 -8.57 -1.56
CA ARG A 226 -15.93 -9.08 -2.16
C ARG A 226 -15.62 -10.13 -3.23
N GLY A 227 -16.26 -11.29 -3.12
CA GLY A 227 -16.14 -12.36 -4.11
C GLY A 227 -14.81 -13.14 -4.04
N MET A 228 -13.99 -12.91 -3.02
CA MET A 228 -12.73 -13.62 -2.83
C MET A 228 -12.63 -14.18 -1.41
N ARG A 229 -11.87 -15.27 -1.25
CA ARG A 229 -11.45 -15.73 0.07
C ARG A 229 -10.30 -14.85 0.56
N GLY A 230 -10.34 -14.48 1.82
CA GLY A 230 -9.30 -13.69 2.46
C GLY A 230 -9.70 -12.24 2.70
N GLY A 231 -8.92 -11.61 3.54
CA GLY A 231 -9.09 -10.23 3.99
C GLY A 231 -7.83 -9.42 3.77
N HIS A 232 -7.90 -8.17 4.22
CA HIS A 232 -6.76 -7.26 4.21
C HIS A 232 -6.83 -6.36 5.43
N SER A 233 -5.66 -5.99 5.92
CA SER A 233 -5.51 -5.03 6.99
C SER A 233 -4.89 -3.76 6.44
N VAL A 234 -5.54 -2.62 6.69
CA VAL A 234 -5.05 -1.29 6.32
C VAL A 234 -5.18 -0.34 7.50
N ALA A 235 -4.37 0.70 7.54
CA ALA A 235 -4.55 1.75 8.54
C ALA A 235 -5.59 2.77 8.08
N TYR A 236 -6.23 3.43 9.05
CA TYR A 236 -6.92 4.70 8.82
C TYR A 236 -6.23 5.81 9.61
N GLU A 237 -6.32 7.02 9.10
CA GLU A 237 -5.93 8.24 9.80
C GLU A 237 -6.94 9.34 9.51
N ILE A 238 -7.28 10.13 10.55
CA ILE A 238 -8.18 11.26 10.41
C ILE A 238 -7.35 12.53 10.25
N SER A 239 -7.52 13.18 9.12
CA SER A 239 -6.85 14.45 8.83
C SER A 239 -7.83 15.45 8.24
N ASN A 240 -7.86 16.67 8.79
CA ASN A 240 -8.77 17.74 8.37
C ASN A 240 -10.25 17.29 8.34
N GLY A 241 -10.68 16.54 9.35
CA GLY A 241 -12.03 16.01 9.46
C GLY A 241 -12.40 14.94 8.44
N LYS A 242 -11.43 14.35 7.74
CA LYS A 242 -11.64 13.33 6.71
C LYS A 242 -10.90 12.05 7.04
N VAL A 243 -11.53 10.92 6.73
CA VAL A 243 -10.90 9.60 6.82
C VAL A 243 -10.00 9.38 5.60
N GLN A 244 -8.76 9.05 5.85
CA GLN A 244 -7.82 8.55 4.85
C GLN A 244 -7.52 7.09 5.14
N ILE A 245 -7.50 6.25 4.09
CA ILE A 245 -7.08 4.85 4.20
C ILE A 245 -5.62 4.76 3.77
N VAL A 246 -4.81 4.12 4.60
CA VAL A 246 -3.39 3.93 4.36
C VAL A 246 -3.11 2.43 4.20
N ASP A 247 -2.93 1.99 2.97
CA ASP A 247 -2.44 0.64 2.70
C ASP A 247 -0.91 0.63 2.86
N ALA A 248 -0.48 0.43 4.08
CA ALA A 248 0.92 0.45 4.46
C ALA A 248 1.72 -0.74 3.89
N GLN A 249 1.04 -1.81 3.47
CA GLN A 249 1.70 -2.95 2.83
C GLN A 249 2.30 -2.58 1.47
N ILE A 250 1.60 -1.72 0.70
CA ILE A 250 2.04 -1.27 -0.62
C ILE A 250 2.40 0.23 -0.66
N GLY A 251 2.37 0.91 0.49
CA GLY A 251 2.70 2.34 0.61
C GLY A 251 1.70 3.27 -0.08
N LYS A 252 0.43 2.88 -0.20
CA LYS A 252 -0.60 3.64 -0.92
C LYS A 252 -1.58 4.32 0.04
N ILE A 253 -1.93 5.57 -0.27
CA ILE A 253 -2.93 6.35 0.46
C ILE A 253 -4.15 6.57 -0.43
N TYR A 254 -5.33 6.40 0.17
CA TYR A 254 -6.62 6.69 -0.44
C TYR A 254 -7.28 7.83 0.34
N ASP A 255 -7.23 9.05 -0.22
CA ASP A 255 -7.87 10.24 0.36
C ASP A 255 -9.40 10.14 0.33
N ASN A 256 -9.93 9.30 -0.54
CA ASN A 256 -11.35 8.94 -0.57
C ASN A 256 -11.50 7.46 -0.20
N PRO A 257 -12.05 7.17 1.00
CA PRO A 257 -12.25 5.80 1.48
C PRO A 257 -13.07 4.92 0.52
N ASN A 258 -14.00 5.51 -0.24
CA ASN A 258 -14.82 4.77 -1.20
C ASN A 258 -13.99 4.05 -2.26
N LYS A 259 -12.87 4.64 -2.70
CA LYS A 259 -11.99 4.02 -3.71
C LYS A 259 -11.42 2.67 -3.27
N PHE A 260 -11.28 2.48 -1.98
CA PHE A 260 -10.79 1.24 -1.38
C PHE A 260 -11.96 0.36 -0.91
N LEU A 261 -12.83 0.89 -0.03
CA LEU A 261 -13.84 0.13 0.69
C LEU A 261 -14.97 -0.43 -0.19
N MET A 262 -15.25 0.19 -1.35
CA MET A 262 -16.25 -0.35 -2.29
C MET A 262 -15.88 -1.72 -2.87
N GLN A 263 -14.63 -2.15 -2.75
CA GLN A 263 -14.17 -3.47 -3.16
C GLN A 263 -14.39 -4.55 -2.07
N CYS A 264 -14.76 -4.13 -0.86
CA CYS A 264 -14.90 -4.98 0.30
C CYS A 264 -16.35 -5.46 0.49
N THR A 265 -16.52 -6.48 1.33
CA THR A 265 -17.83 -6.92 1.82
C THR A 265 -18.47 -5.82 2.67
N PRO A 266 -19.78 -5.89 2.96
CA PRO A 266 -20.45 -4.91 3.81
C PRO A 266 -20.17 -5.08 5.31
N LYS A 267 -19.08 -5.74 5.69
CA LYS A 267 -18.59 -5.88 7.07
C LYS A 267 -17.16 -5.38 7.15
N VAL A 268 -16.85 -4.59 8.17
CA VAL A 268 -15.50 -4.16 8.54
C VAL A 268 -15.32 -4.23 10.04
N GLU A 269 -14.14 -4.61 10.47
CA GLU A 269 -13.72 -4.51 11.85
C GLU A 269 -12.65 -3.43 11.96
N TYR A 270 -12.65 -2.67 13.06
CA TYR A 270 -11.64 -1.64 13.27
C TYR A 270 -11.26 -1.51 14.74
N ALA A 271 -10.02 -1.07 14.97
CA ALA A 271 -9.52 -0.73 16.29
C ALA A 271 -8.76 0.59 16.23
N ARG A 272 -9.06 1.51 17.15
CA ARG A 272 -8.24 2.71 17.36
C ARG A 272 -6.98 2.35 18.12
N LEU A 273 -5.81 2.79 17.66
CA LEU A 273 -4.53 2.41 18.25
C LEU A 273 -3.75 3.59 18.82
N ASP A 274 -3.86 4.79 18.25
CA ASP A 274 -3.05 5.95 18.64
C ASP A 274 -3.17 6.37 20.10
N ASN A 275 -4.30 6.10 20.72
CA ASN A 275 -4.62 6.49 22.10
C ASN A 275 -4.42 5.38 23.15
N ILE A 276 -3.86 4.25 22.77
CA ILE A 276 -3.57 3.13 23.66
C ILE A 276 -2.09 2.76 23.60
N ASN A 277 -1.59 2.14 24.68
CA ASN A 277 -0.24 1.64 24.71
C ASN A 277 -0.13 0.29 24.00
N PHE A 278 0.97 0.07 23.33
CA PHE A 278 1.38 -1.26 22.86
C PHE A 278 2.16 -2.00 23.97
N ASN A 279 2.29 -3.31 23.83
CA ASN A 279 3.14 -4.12 24.69
C ASN A 279 4.59 -4.11 24.18
N PRO A 280 5.56 -3.53 24.91
CA PRO A 280 6.94 -3.41 24.45
C PRO A 280 7.65 -4.74 24.16
N LYS A 281 7.18 -5.83 24.76
CA LYS A 281 7.77 -7.16 24.55
C LYS A 281 7.29 -7.79 23.24
N THR A 282 5.97 -7.81 23.03
CA THR A 282 5.38 -8.49 21.87
C THR A 282 5.37 -7.63 20.61
N ILE A 283 5.45 -6.29 20.73
CA ILE A 283 5.50 -5.41 19.57
C ILE A 283 6.72 -5.64 18.66
N ARG A 284 7.78 -6.24 19.20
CA ARG A 284 8.94 -6.66 18.42
C ARG A 284 8.65 -7.80 17.41
N GLU A 285 7.51 -8.47 17.55
CA GLU A 285 7.05 -9.45 16.56
C GLU A 285 6.54 -8.78 15.28
N VAL A 286 6.12 -7.53 15.39
CA VAL A 286 5.52 -6.74 14.31
C VAL A 286 6.56 -6.13 13.40
N ALA A 287 7.65 -5.59 13.97
CA ALA A 287 8.57 -4.69 13.27
C ALA A 287 10.03 -4.92 13.64
N GLU A 288 10.90 -4.39 12.79
CA GLU A 288 12.36 -4.40 12.93
C GLU A 288 12.98 -3.07 12.50
#